data_d9478fc4bfdf8f44ca981ea23d4daace
#
_entry.id   d9478fc4bfdf8f44ca981ea23d4daace
#
_cell.length_a   1.000
_cell.length_b   1.000
_cell.length_c   1.000
_cell.angle_alpha   90.00
_cell.angle_beta   90.00
_cell.angle_gamma   90.00
#
_symmetry.space_group_name_H-M   'P 1'
#
loop_
_entity.id
_entity.type
_entity.pdbx_description
1 polymer ?
#
loop_
_entity_poly.entity_id
_entity_poly.type
_entity_poly.pdbx_seq_one_letter_code
_entity_poly.pdbx_strand_id
1 'polypeptide(L)'
;MSLYDAWKNYIEENCNTQEEQDAFWEKYCAEEKVLYQKILGEKITTISGKVADLVNESKMVPPQYMGFLDGISESLMAPIDLETIELDSEIKLEIDFAKLYKNMLAVPAEWLYNLEEWDNFFTADERIELEKEYKRSKTVVNEVKVGRNDPCPCGSGKKYKKCCGI
;
A
#
# COMPACT_ATOMS: atom_id res chain seq x y z
N MET A 1 8.53 -24.30 5.52
CA MET A 1 8.80 -22.85 5.63
C MET A 1 7.96 -22.20 4.54
N SER A 2 7.01 -21.33 4.90
CA SER A 2 6.12 -20.69 3.95
C SER A 2 6.89 -19.78 2.99
N LEU A 3 6.29 -19.45 1.85
CA LEU A 3 6.92 -18.50 0.89
C LEU A 3 7.05 -17.11 1.53
N TYR A 4 6.14 -16.76 2.45
CA TYR A 4 6.19 -15.52 3.22
C TYR A 4 7.36 -15.49 4.23
N ASP A 5 7.66 -16.62 4.89
CA ASP A 5 8.88 -16.73 5.69
C ASP A 5 10.14 -16.64 4.85
N ALA A 6 10.13 -17.25 3.65
CA ALA A 6 11.24 -17.13 2.73
C ALA A 6 11.48 -15.66 2.29
N TRP A 7 10.43 -14.86 2.13
CA TRP A 7 10.55 -13.42 1.86
C TRP A 7 11.19 -12.66 3.03
N LYS A 8 10.74 -12.89 4.26
CA LYS A 8 11.32 -12.27 5.46
C LYS A 8 12.80 -12.61 5.61
N ASN A 9 13.15 -13.89 5.46
CA ASN A 9 14.53 -14.34 5.52
C ASN A 9 15.38 -13.74 4.39
N TYR A 10 14.81 -13.63 3.18
CA TYR A 10 15.49 -13.03 2.04
C TYR A 10 15.86 -11.55 2.28
N ILE A 11 14.99 -10.79 2.95
CA ILE A 11 15.32 -9.43 3.39
C ILE A 11 16.44 -9.47 4.43
N GLU A 12 16.34 -10.30 5.46
CA GLU A 12 17.34 -10.39 6.53
C GLU A 12 18.73 -10.74 5.98
N GLU A 13 18.80 -11.68 5.03
CA GLU A 13 20.07 -12.12 4.42
C GLU A 13 20.72 -11.07 3.51
N ASN A 14 19.93 -10.18 2.93
CA ASN A 14 20.42 -9.19 1.94
C ASN A 14 20.48 -7.75 2.47
N CYS A 15 20.09 -7.48 3.71
CA CYS A 15 19.99 -6.15 4.28
C CYS A 15 20.77 -6.01 5.61
N ASN A 16 22.02 -6.50 5.67
CA ASN A 16 22.83 -6.47 6.89
C ASN A 16 23.50 -5.12 7.14
N THR A 17 23.76 -4.36 6.08
CA THR A 17 24.34 -3.02 6.13
C THR A 17 23.43 -2.02 5.42
N GLN A 18 23.64 -0.71 5.67
CA GLN A 18 22.86 0.34 4.99
C GLN A 18 23.06 0.27 3.47
N GLU A 19 24.30 0.02 3.01
CA GLU A 19 24.59 -0.07 1.57
C GLU A 19 23.91 -1.27 0.92
N GLU A 20 23.90 -2.42 1.58
CA GLU A 20 23.18 -3.61 1.11
C GLU A 20 21.67 -3.37 1.07
N GLN A 21 21.12 -2.72 2.09
CA GLN A 21 19.70 -2.37 2.17
C GLN A 21 19.30 -1.43 1.03
N ASP A 22 20.08 -0.39 0.78
CA ASP A 22 19.79 0.58 -0.29
C ASP A 22 19.83 -0.11 -1.66
N ALA A 23 20.86 -0.92 -1.93
CA ALA A 23 20.99 -1.68 -3.18
C ALA A 23 19.88 -2.73 -3.36
N PHE A 24 19.48 -3.41 -2.28
CA PHE A 24 18.41 -4.38 -2.28
C PHE A 24 17.07 -3.74 -2.66
N TRP A 25 16.71 -2.65 -1.97
CA TRP A 25 15.44 -1.96 -2.23
C TRP A 25 15.42 -1.26 -3.58
N GLU A 26 16.52 -0.69 -4.04
CA GLU A 26 16.62 -0.11 -5.38
C GLU A 26 16.31 -1.16 -6.46
N LYS A 27 16.91 -2.35 -6.34
CA LYS A 27 16.68 -3.46 -7.27
C LYS A 27 15.24 -3.98 -7.18
N TYR A 28 14.74 -4.24 -5.97
CA TYR A 28 13.39 -4.73 -5.74
C TYR A 28 12.33 -3.76 -6.29
N CYS A 29 12.44 -2.47 -5.98
CA CYS A 29 11.51 -1.46 -6.48
C CYS A 29 11.53 -1.32 -8.00
N ALA A 30 12.70 -1.52 -8.63
CA ALA A 30 12.80 -1.52 -10.10
C ALA A 30 12.06 -2.72 -10.72
N GLU A 31 12.20 -3.90 -10.15
CA GLU A 31 11.51 -5.12 -10.59
C GLU A 31 10.00 -5.02 -10.35
N GLU A 32 9.59 -4.54 -9.18
CA GLU A 32 8.19 -4.29 -8.82
C GLU A 32 7.54 -3.27 -9.76
N LYS A 33 8.25 -2.20 -10.09
CA LYS A 33 7.79 -1.19 -11.05
C LYS A 33 7.45 -1.80 -12.42
N VAL A 34 8.30 -2.67 -12.95
CA VAL A 34 8.06 -3.36 -14.22
C VAL A 34 6.78 -4.19 -14.15
N LEU A 35 6.54 -4.86 -13.02
CA LEU A 35 5.33 -5.66 -12.83
C LEU A 35 4.07 -4.79 -12.79
N TYR A 36 4.09 -3.67 -12.07
CA TYR A 36 2.98 -2.72 -12.07
C TYR A 36 2.76 -2.03 -13.41
N GLN A 37 3.82 -1.72 -14.16
CA GLN A 37 3.70 -1.21 -15.52
C GLN A 37 2.97 -2.20 -16.43
N LYS A 38 3.28 -3.50 -16.33
CA LYS A 38 2.56 -4.55 -17.06
C LYS A 38 1.09 -4.60 -16.63
N ILE A 39 0.81 -4.65 -15.32
CA ILE A 39 -0.56 -4.72 -14.77
C ILE A 39 -1.40 -3.52 -15.27
N LEU A 40 -0.87 -2.32 -15.15
CA LEU A 40 -1.57 -1.10 -15.54
C LEU A 40 -1.66 -0.94 -17.06
N GLY A 41 -0.59 -1.23 -17.78
CA GLY A 41 -0.51 -1.09 -19.24
C GLY A 41 -1.42 -2.08 -19.98
N GLU A 42 -1.47 -3.33 -19.52
CA GLU A 42 -2.32 -4.38 -20.09
C GLU A 42 -3.73 -4.43 -19.47
N LYS A 43 -4.03 -3.53 -18.52
CA LYS A 43 -5.32 -3.46 -17.80
C LYS A 43 -5.69 -4.77 -17.11
N ILE A 44 -4.72 -5.40 -16.46
CA ILE A 44 -4.90 -6.67 -15.74
C ILE A 44 -5.66 -6.38 -14.44
N THR A 45 -6.94 -6.67 -14.39
CA THR A 45 -7.78 -6.48 -13.21
C THR A 45 -7.77 -7.67 -12.25
N THR A 46 -7.36 -8.83 -12.75
CA THR A 46 -7.30 -10.08 -11.99
C THR A 46 -5.99 -10.80 -12.28
N ILE A 47 -5.25 -11.13 -11.24
CA ILE A 47 -4.07 -12.00 -11.29
C ILE A 47 -4.54 -13.39 -10.86
N SER A 48 -4.41 -14.40 -11.72
CA SER A 48 -4.85 -15.76 -11.39
C SER A 48 -3.93 -16.81 -12.01
N GLY A 49 -3.76 -17.90 -11.27
CA GLY A 49 -2.98 -19.05 -11.72
C GLY A 49 -2.14 -19.63 -10.60
N LYS A 50 -1.30 -20.59 -10.96
CA LYS A 50 -0.36 -21.20 -10.05
C LYS A 50 0.77 -20.23 -9.73
N VAL A 51 1.10 -20.06 -8.45
CA VAL A 51 2.13 -19.10 -8.00
C VAL A 51 3.46 -19.32 -8.69
N ALA A 52 3.89 -20.58 -8.89
CA ALA A 52 5.13 -20.89 -9.60
C ALA A 52 5.16 -20.36 -11.05
N ASP A 53 4.02 -20.40 -11.75
CA ASP A 53 3.91 -19.89 -13.12
C ASP A 53 3.95 -18.36 -13.13
N LEU A 54 3.25 -17.73 -12.22
CA LEU A 54 3.24 -16.27 -12.04
C LEU A 54 4.62 -15.72 -11.66
N VAL A 55 5.37 -16.43 -10.82
CA VAL A 55 6.77 -16.14 -10.50
C VAL A 55 7.63 -16.16 -11.76
N ASN A 56 7.52 -17.24 -12.57
CA ASN A 56 8.28 -17.37 -13.82
C ASN A 56 7.95 -16.24 -14.81
N GLU A 57 6.68 -15.86 -14.94
CA GLU A 57 6.24 -14.77 -15.81
C GLU A 57 6.73 -13.40 -15.33
N SER A 58 6.80 -13.18 -14.03
CA SER A 58 7.27 -11.92 -13.44
C SER A 58 8.79 -11.71 -13.59
N LYS A 59 9.56 -12.80 -13.81
CA LYS A 59 11.02 -12.85 -13.78
C LYS A 59 11.64 -12.51 -12.42
N MET A 60 10.84 -12.39 -11.38
CA MET A 60 11.32 -12.23 -10.01
C MET A 60 11.70 -13.59 -9.42
N VAL A 61 12.56 -13.61 -8.40
CA VAL A 61 12.76 -14.83 -7.61
C VAL A 61 11.56 -15.05 -6.68
N PRO A 62 11.25 -16.30 -6.28
CA PRO A 62 10.06 -16.60 -5.48
C PRO A 62 9.87 -15.72 -4.23
N PRO A 63 10.91 -15.46 -3.40
CA PRO A 63 10.75 -14.57 -2.25
C PRO A 63 10.36 -13.13 -2.65
N GLN A 64 10.95 -12.57 -3.70
CA GLN A 64 10.61 -11.22 -4.17
C GLN A 64 9.18 -11.13 -4.70
N TYR A 65 8.72 -12.17 -5.44
CA TYR A 65 7.32 -12.21 -5.89
C TYR A 65 6.35 -12.27 -4.69
N MET A 66 6.74 -12.96 -3.61
CA MET A 66 5.97 -12.93 -2.37
C MET A 66 5.93 -11.53 -1.75
N GLY A 67 7.05 -10.78 -1.82
CA GLY A 67 7.08 -9.37 -1.43
C GLY A 67 6.10 -8.51 -2.23
N PHE A 68 5.97 -8.76 -3.54
CA PHE A 68 4.96 -8.11 -4.37
C PHE A 68 3.53 -8.49 -3.92
N LEU A 69 3.26 -9.76 -3.61
CA LEU A 69 1.96 -10.19 -3.08
C LEU A 69 1.64 -9.53 -1.74
N ASP A 70 2.63 -9.38 -0.87
CA ASP A 70 2.51 -8.66 0.40
C ASP A 70 2.16 -7.18 0.16
N GLY A 71 2.90 -6.51 -0.72
CA GLY A 71 2.67 -5.10 -1.07
C GLY A 71 1.30 -4.82 -1.67
N ILE A 72 0.75 -5.72 -2.49
CA ILE A 72 -0.56 -5.53 -3.12
C ILE A 72 -1.73 -6.02 -2.26
N SER A 73 -1.48 -6.82 -1.21
CA SER A 73 -2.50 -7.52 -0.42
C SER A 73 -3.60 -6.61 0.11
N GLU A 74 -3.22 -5.44 0.63
CA GLU A 74 -4.13 -4.41 1.14
C GLU A 74 -4.98 -3.73 0.04
N SER A 75 -4.62 -3.94 -1.23
CA SER A 75 -5.25 -3.32 -2.39
C SER A 75 -6.16 -4.27 -3.15
N LEU A 76 -6.49 -5.41 -2.57
CA LEU A 76 -7.36 -6.41 -3.18
C LEU A 76 -8.82 -6.21 -2.77
N MET A 77 -9.74 -6.71 -3.60
CA MET A 77 -11.18 -6.75 -3.32
C MET A 77 -11.51 -7.70 -2.16
N ALA A 78 -10.76 -8.80 -2.03
CA ALA A 78 -10.88 -9.76 -0.94
C ALA A 78 -9.51 -9.98 -0.28
N PRO A 79 -9.44 -10.15 1.05
CA PRO A 79 -8.20 -10.42 1.75
C PRO A 79 -7.61 -11.77 1.34
N ILE A 80 -6.28 -11.86 1.35
CA ILE A 80 -5.52 -13.09 1.15
C ILE A 80 -4.74 -13.44 2.40
N ASP A 81 -4.55 -14.73 2.65
CA ASP A 81 -3.70 -15.22 3.73
C ASP A 81 -2.31 -15.55 3.17
N LEU A 82 -1.39 -14.59 3.35
CA LEU A 82 -0.03 -14.68 2.83
C LEU A 82 0.78 -15.84 3.44
N GLU A 83 0.46 -16.24 4.68
CA GLU A 83 1.19 -17.29 5.38
C GLU A 83 0.91 -18.69 4.80
N THR A 84 -0.22 -18.85 4.10
CA THR A 84 -0.61 -20.12 3.49
C THR A 84 -0.20 -20.27 2.03
N ILE A 85 0.36 -19.22 1.42
CA ILE A 85 0.77 -19.24 0.02
C ILE A 85 2.07 -20.01 -0.15
N GLU A 86 2.04 -21.01 -1.04
CA GLU A 86 3.18 -21.79 -1.48
C GLU A 86 3.33 -21.72 -3.01
N LEU A 87 4.44 -22.20 -3.58
CA LEU A 87 4.68 -22.17 -5.02
C LEU A 87 3.66 -22.97 -5.83
N ASP A 88 3.07 -24.00 -5.25
CA ASP A 88 2.05 -24.83 -5.90
C ASP A 88 0.62 -24.36 -5.64
N SER A 89 0.45 -23.30 -4.84
CA SER A 89 -0.87 -22.70 -4.59
C SER A 89 -1.45 -22.10 -5.86
N GLU A 90 -2.76 -22.29 -6.04
CA GLU A 90 -3.56 -21.56 -7.04
C GLU A 90 -4.12 -20.30 -6.37
N ILE A 91 -3.87 -19.15 -6.96
CA ILE A 91 -4.39 -17.87 -6.46
C ILE A 91 -5.28 -17.19 -7.49
N LYS A 92 -6.23 -16.40 -6.99
CA LYS A 92 -7.03 -15.47 -7.77
C LYS A 92 -7.18 -14.17 -7.01
N LEU A 93 -6.55 -13.12 -7.49
CA LEU A 93 -6.48 -11.81 -6.85
C LEU A 93 -7.18 -10.79 -7.73
N GLU A 94 -8.24 -10.18 -7.22
CA GLU A 94 -8.95 -9.08 -7.89
C GLU A 94 -8.47 -7.75 -7.31
N ILE A 95 -7.97 -6.87 -8.16
CA ILE A 95 -7.32 -5.61 -7.75
C ILE A 95 -8.36 -4.49 -7.63
N ASP A 96 -8.36 -3.79 -6.48
CA ASP A 96 -9.04 -2.52 -6.31
C ASP A 96 -8.06 -1.38 -6.61
N PHE A 97 -8.12 -0.83 -7.82
CA PHE A 97 -7.16 0.18 -8.29
C PHE A 97 -7.25 1.51 -7.51
N ALA A 98 -8.42 1.86 -6.97
CA ALA A 98 -8.54 3.05 -6.14
C ALA A 98 -7.83 2.86 -4.79
N LYS A 99 -7.94 1.67 -4.18
CA LYS A 99 -7.16 1.32 -2.99
C LYS A 99 -5.67 1.27 -3.31
N LEU A 100 -5.29 0.61 -4.42
CA LEU A 100 -3.90 0.48 -4.85
C LEU A 100 -3.23 1.85 -4.99
N TYR A 101 -3.87 2.79 -5.68
CA TYR A 101 -3.36 4.14 -5.86
C TYR A 101 -3.18 4.86 -4.50
N LYS A 102 -4.18 4.79 -3.61
CA LYS A 102 -4.11 5.37 -2.27
C LYS A 102 -3.03 4.74 -1.39
N ASN A 103 -2.83 3.42 -1.48
CA ASN A 103 -1.79 2.72 -0.74
C ASN A 103 -0.39 3.11 -1.23
N MET A 104 -0.19 3.30 -2.54
CA MET A 104 1.05 3.83 -3.09
C MET A 104 1.36 5.26 -2.61
N LEU A 105 0.33 6.10 -2.43
CA LEU A 105 0.50 7.42 -1.81
C LEU A 105 0.86 7.33 -0.32
N ALA A 106 0.34 6.32 0.38
CA ALA A 106 0.58 6.11 1.82
C ALA A 106 2.04 5.74 2.13
N VAL A 107 2.69 4.98 1.26
CA VAL A 107 4.09 4.54 1.38
C VAL A 107 5.05 5.39 0.54
N PRO A 108 4.73 6.63 0.23
CA PRO A 108 5.23 7.56 -0.78
C PRO A 108 6.02 6.90 -1.94
N ALA A 109 5.42 5.89 -2.57
CA ALA A 109 6.01 5.17 -3.70
C ALA A 109 5.90 5.99 -5.00
N GLU A 110 6.67 7.07 -5.10
CA GLU A 110 6.61 8.00 -6.23
C GLU A 110 6.87 7.32 -7.58
N TRP A 111 7.72 6.31 -7.59
CA TRP A 111 8.03 5.52 -8.78
C TRP A 111 6.87 4.66 -9.28
N LEU A 112 5.80 4.48 -8.46
CA LEU A 112 4.60 3.70 -8.79
C LEU A 112 3.39 4.60 -9.07
N TYR A 113 3.09 5.57 -8.20
CA TYR A 113 1.89 6.39 -8.40
C TYR A 113 2.05 7.47 -9.50
N ASN A 114 3.29 7.75 -9.96
CA ASN A 114 3.56 8.63 -11.10
C ASN A 114 3.67 7.89 -12.44
N LEU A 115 3.37 6.59 -12.51
CA LEU A 115 3.36 5.85 -13.77
C LEU A 115 2.31 6.40 -14.73
N GLU A 116 2.70 6.60 -16.01
CA GLU A 116 1.80 7.09 -17.07
C GLU A 116 0.66 6.11 -17.34
N GLU A 117 0.91 4.80 -17.11
CA GLU A 117 -0.05 3.73 -17.31
C GLU A 117 -1.30 3.85 -16.42
N TRP A 118 -1.26 4.67 -15.36
CA TRP A 118 -2.44 5.02 -14.57
C TRP A 118 -3.54 5.72 -15.38
N ASP A 119 -3.19 6.37 -16.49
CA ASP A 119 -4.15 6.98 -17.41
C ASP A 119 -5.11 5.96 -18.04
N ASN A 120 -4.79 4.67 -17.97
CA ASN A 120 -5.67 3.57 -18.35
C ASN A 120 -6.84 3.34 -17.38
N PHE A 121 -6.73 3.82 -16.14
CA PHE A 121 -7.71 3.60 -15.06
C PHE A 121 -8.34 4.89 -14.58
N PHE A 122 -7.56 5.96 -14.47
CA PHE A 122 -8.01 7.24 -13.89
C PHE A 122 -7.51 8.40 -14.73
N THR A 123 -8.39 9.37 -14.97
CA THR A 123 -8.01 10.69 -15.49
C THR A 123 -7.15 11.44 -14.45
N ALA A 124 -6.48 12.51 -14.89
CA ALA A 124 -5.71 13.35 -13.98
C ALA A 124 -6.57 13.95 -12.86
N ASP A 125 -7.82 14.35 -13.16
CA ASP A 125 -8.75 14.89 -12.17
C ASP A 125 -9.20 13.84 -11.15
N GLU A 126 -9.47 12.63 -11.59
CA GLU A 126 -9.81 11.51 -10.69
C GLU A 126 -8.63 11.16 -9.77
N ARG A 127 -7.40 11.17 -10.26
CA ARG A 127 -6.21 10.98 -9.41
C ARG A 127 -6.07 12.08 -8.35
N ILE A 128 -6.33 13.34 -8.72
CA ILE A 128 -6.35 14.46 -7.77
C ILE A 128 -7.43 14.26 -6.69
N GLU A 129 -8.61 13.77 -7.05
CA GLU A 129 -9.66 13.46 -6.05
C GLU A 129 -9.26 12.31 -5.13
N LEU A 130 -8.66 11.22 -5.65
CA LEU A 130 -8.13 10.13 -4.83
C LEU A 130 -7.06 10.61 -3.84
N GLU A 131 -6.16 11.52 -4.25
CA GLU A 131 -5.19 12.15 -3.36
C GLU A 131 -5.85 12.99 -2.27
N LYS A 132 -6.87 13.77 -2.62
CA LYS A 132 -7.62 14.56 -1.63
C LYS A 132 -8.35 13.67 -0.63
N GLU A 133 -8.96 12.59 -1.08
CA GLU A 133 -9.60 11.59 -0.22
C GLU A 133 -8.59 10.96 0.73
N TYR A 134 -7.42 10.56 0.22
CA TYR A 134 -6.33 10.04 1.05
C TYR A 134 -5.90 11.06 2.11
N LYS A 135 -5.65 12.32 1.73
CA LYS A 135 -5.27 13.39 2.66
C LYS A 135 -6.35 13.64 3.72
N ARG A 136 -7.63 13.63 3.33
CA ARG A 136 -8.76 13.77 4.28
C ARG A 136 -8.81 12.60 5.29
N SER A 137 -8.58 11.37 4.85
CA SER A 137 -8.58 10.19 5.73
C SER A 137 -7.47 10.24 6.78
N LYS A 138 -6.36 10.94 6.51
CA LYS A 138 -5.24 11.13 7.44
C LYS A 138 -5.42 12.36 8.36
N THR A 139 -6.36 13.25 8.04
CA THR A 139 -6.62 14.43 8.86
C THR A 139 -7.50 14.06 10.04
N VAL A 140 -6.94 14.09 11.24
CA VAL A 140 -7.73 13.95 12.48
C VAL A 140 -8.55 15.23 12.62
N VAL A 141 -9.84 15.14 12.30
CA VAL A 141 -10.80 16.22 12.61
C VAL A 141 -11.10 16.13 14.09
N ASN A 142 -10.55 17.03 14.90
CA ASN A 142 -11.01 17.23 16.25
C ASN A 142 -12.44 17.79 16.19
N GLU A 143 -13.44 16.94 16.32
CA GLU A 143 -14.87 17.28 16.23
C GLU A 143 -15.33 18.31 17.28
N VAL A 144 -14.56 18.53 18.32
CA VAL A 144 -14.91 19.48 19.38
C VAL A 144 -13.76 20.46 19.62
N LYS A 145 -13.66 21.50 18.79
CA LYS A 145 -12.93 22.71 19.19
C LYS A 145 -13.82 23.52 20.15
N VAL A 146 -13.71 23.25 21.42
CA VAL A 146 -14.34 24.11 22.44
C VAL A 146 -13.66 25.48 22.38
N GLY A 147 -14.39 26.47 21.95
CA GLY A 147 -13.92 27.85 21.91
C GLY A 147 -13.58 28.35 23.32
N ARG A 148 -12.58 29.23 23.39
CA ARG A 148 -12.13 29.79 24.69
C ARG A 148 -13.26 30.40 25.53
N ASN A 149 -14.33 30.90 24.88
CA ASN A 149 -15.48 31.52 25.49
C ASN A 149 -16.70 30.61 25.62
N ASP A 150 -16.65 29.38 25.06
CA ASP A 150 -17.77 28.44 25.12
C ASP A 150 -17.97 27.86 26.52
N PRO A 151 -19.16 27.34 26.83
CA PRO A 151 -19.40 26.60 28.04
C PRO A 151 -18.42 25.45 28.20
N CYS A 152 -17.86 25.27 29.37
CA CYS A 152 -16.93 24.17 29.63
C CYS A 152 -17.62 22.81 29.51
N PRO A 153 -17.10 21.84 28.74
CA PRO A 153 -17.70 20.52 28.56
C PRO A 153 -17.74 19.69 29.86
N CYS A 154 -17.04 20.12 30.93
CA CYS A 154 -17.09 19.47 32.23
C CYS A 154 -18.41 19.69 33.00
N GLY A 155 -19.35 20.46 32.45
CA GLY A 155 -20.65 20.73 33.08
C GLY A 155 -20.64 21.77 34.21
N SER A 156 -19.50 22.46 34.45
CA SER A 156 -19.36 23.46 35.52
C SER A 156 -20.14 24.76 35.28
N GLY A 157 -20.74 24.99 34.12
CA GLY A 157 -21.39 26.23 33.72
C GLY A 157 -20.44 27.41 33.50
N LYS A 158 -19.14 27.24 33.70
CA LYS A 158 -18.13 28.28 33.47
C LYS A 158 -17.64 28.25 32.03
N LYS A 159 -17.11 29.39 31.53
CA LYS A 159 -16.43 29.44 30.22
C LYS A 159 -15.19 28.58 30.27
N TYR A 160 -14.88 27.88 29.11
CA TYR A 160 -13.75 26.95 28.99
C TYR A 160 -12.44 27.57 29.51
N LYS A 161 -12.11 28.82 29.11
CA LYS A 161 -10.92 29.56 29.56
C LYS A 161 -10.82 29.84 31.06
N LYS A 162 -11.92 29.69 31.82
CA LYS A 162 -11.99 29.90 33.28
C LYS A 162 -12.21 28.59 34.04
N CYS A 163 -12.06 27.45 33.37
CA CYS A 163 -12.23 26.12 33.92
C CYS A 163 -11.15 25.17 33.41
N CYS A 164 -11.47 24.26 32.48
CA CYS A 164 -10.51 23.26 31.95
C CYS A 164 -9.54 23.79 30.90
N GLY A 165 -9.69 25.03 30.47
CA GLY A 165 -8.82 25.70 29.48
C GLY A 165 -7.79 26.66 30.11
N ILE A 166 -7.46 26.49 31.40
CA ILE A 166 -6.39 27.23 32.10
C ILE A 166 -5.05 26.54 31.87
#